data_7ba22dec45a1ecaa0bc00b4ddda633f8
#
_entry.id   7ba22dec45a1ecaa0bc00b4ddda633f8
#
_cell.length_a   1.000
_cell.length_b   1.000
_cell.length_c   1.000
_cell.angle_alpha   90.00
_cell.angle_beta   90.00
_cell.angle_gamma   90.00
#
_symmetry.space_group_name_H-M   'P 1'
#
loop_
_entity.id
_entity.type
_entity.pdbx_description
1 polymer ?
#
loop_
_entity_poly.entity_id
_entity_poly.type
_entity_poly.pdbx_seq_one_letter_code
_entity_poly.pdbx_strand_id
1 'polypeptide(L)'
;MSFLFLMTAALFAPLYDDPPAKDKDKEDVLPKPKKVENPASSGEIDNAIKRGIAYLLENQNKDGSWGNARNTKDLNIYAPTPASHLAYRGGCTALVVCALCETATGDPVAVKALEQGEKWIFEKLPDLRRDTPDVIYNIWGHAYGIKALVRMYKRLPDDKERQEKIKKAIAYQIEMLGRYESVDGGWGYYDFKAGTQKPATDATSFITATVLIALKEADELGVKAPEKLIKRGVASIERQRKKDNSYLYGEYLKYKPMIPVNRPAGSLGRSQACNLALRQWGDKTIDDNVLVTWLDRLYARNMWLDIGRKRPVPHEAYFQIAGYFFYYGHYYGSLCIDALPEKDRPFYQEHLVKVLLPLQEKDGSWWDYPLYNYHYSYGTAYTLMALKRAQKLPVKP
;
A
#
# COMPACT_ATOMS: atom_id res chain seq x y z
N MET A 1 -26.80 28.24 -18.71
CA MET A 1 -26.62 27.07 -19.58
C MET A 1 -25.60 26.18 -18.91
N SER A 2 -26.09 25.20 -18.15
CA SER A 2 -25.28 24.27 -17.38
C SER A 2 -24.92 23.08 -18.27
N PHE A 3 -23.64 22.91 -18.58
CA PHE A 3 -23.14 21.69 -19.21
C PHE A 3 -22.86 20.65 -18.11
N LEU A 4 -23.80 19.76 -17.93
CA LEU A 4 -23.67 18.55 -17.14
C LEU A 4 -22.84 17.54 -17.94
N PHE A 5 -21.53 17.46 -17.72
CA PHE A 5 -20.71 16.35 -18.22
C PHE A 5 -20.92 15.15 -17.30
N LEU A 6 -21.92 14.33 -17.62
CA LEU A 6 -21.98 12.95 -17.16
C LEU A 6 -20.80 12.19 -17.79
N MET A 7 -19.71 12.00 -17.06
CA MET A 7 -18.75 10.95 -17.36
C MET A 7 -19.37 9.61 -16.95
N THR A 8 -20.21 9.07 -17.83
CA THR A 8 -20.47 7.62 -17.84
C THR A 8 -19.14 6.96 -18.13
N ALA A 9 -18.56 6.28 -17.14
CA ALA A 9 -17.52 5.29 -17.35
C ALA A 9 -18.13 4.22 -18.26
N ALA A 10 -18.03 4.42 -19.56
CA ALA A 10 -18.34 3.42 -20.56
C ALA A 10 -17.31 2.29 -20.36
N LEU A 11 -17.72 1.26 -19.62
CA LEU A 11 -17.11 -0.06 -19.65
C LEU A 11 -17.34 -0.63 -21.07
N PHE A 12 -16.49 -0.26 -22.01
CA PHE A 12 -16.29 -1.03 -23.21
C PHE A 12 -15.57 -2.34 -22.77
N ALA A 13 -16.35 -3.31 -22.29
CA ALA A 13 -15.90 -4.68 -22.27
C ALA A 13 -16.00 -5.19 -23.73
N PRO A 14 -14.89 -5.60 -24.37
CA PRO A 14 -15.02 -6.46 -25.53
C PRO A 14 -15.76 -7.71 -25.08
N LEU A 15 -16.76 -8.11 -25.84
CA LEU A 15 -17.40 -9.42 -25.73
C LEU A 15 -16.33 -10.47 -26.07
N TYR A 16 -15.60 -10.91 -25.05
CA TYR A 16 -14.82 -12.13 -25.12
C TYR A 16 -15.76 -13.25 -24.74
N ASP A 17 -16.06 -14.12 -25.70
CA ASP A 17 -16.65 -15.42 -25.42
C ASP A 17 -15.79 -16.11 -24.36
N ASP A 18 -16.41 -16.48 -23.25
CA ASP A 18 -15.74 -17.28 -22.22
C ASP A 18 -15.27 -18.59 -22.85
N PRO A 19 -14.01 -18.97 -22.71
CA PRO A 19 -13.57 -20.30 -23.11
C PRO A 19 -14.42 -21.35 -22.36
N PRO A 20 -14.77 -22.49 -22.98
CA PRO A 20 -15.66 -23.47 -22.38
C PRO A 20 -15.15 -23.86 -20.98
N ALA A 21 -16.09 -23.94 -20.04
CA ALA A 21 -15.84 -24.35 -18.67
C ALA A 21 -15.23 -25.77 -18.66
N LYS A 22 -13.92 -25.85 -18.54
CA LYS A 22 -13.22 -27.11 -18.30
C LYS A 22 -13.20 -27.38 -16.80
N ASP A 23 -13.65 -28.58 -16.47
CA ASP A 23 -13.55 -29.32 -15.20
C ASP A 23 -13.53 -28.49 -13.90
N LYS A 24 -14.66 -28.52 -13.21
CA LYS A 24 -14.91 -27.82 -11.94
C LYS A 24 -14.20 -28.41 -10.71
N ASP A 25 -13.42 -29.49 -10.82
CA ASP A 25 -12.95 -30.28 -9.67
C ASP A 25 -11.43 -30.50 -9.58
N LYS A 26 -10.63 -29.83 -10.39
CA LYS A 26 -9.20 -29.74 -10.09
C LYS A 26 -8.98 -28.43 -9.34
N GLU A 27 -8.80 -28.51 -8.01
CA GLU A 27 -8.10 -27.45 -7.27
C GLU A 27 -6.89 -27.07 -8.11
N ASP A 28 -6.84 -25.83 -8.55
CA ASP A 28 -5.70 -25.27 -9.27
C ASP A 28 -4.54 -25.26 -8.28
N VAL A 29 -3.84 -26.38 -8.15
CA VAL A 29 -2.61 -26.48 -7.35
C VAL A 29 -1.63 -25.56 -8.03
N LEU A 30 -1.60 -24.32 -7.56
CA LEU A 30 -0.67 -23.32 -8.06
C LEU A 30 0.75 -23.86 -7.85
N PRO A 31 1.57 -23.91 -8.90
CA PRO A 31 2.94 -24.34 -8.74
C PRO A 31 3.63 -23.42 -7.73
N LYS A 32 4.28 -24.00 -6.72
CA LYS A 32 5.17 -23.23 -5.85
C LYS A 32 6.25 -22.59 -6.69
N PRO A 33 6.67 -21.36 -6.37
CA PRO A 33 7.78 -20.73 -7.06
C PRO A 33 9.03 -21.61 -6.90
N LYS A 34 9.79 -21.79 -7.97
CA LYS A 34 11.03 -22.57 -7.93
C LYS A 34 12.07 -21.84 -7.07
N LYS A 35 12.88 -22.58 -6.35
CA LYS A 35 14.00 -22.02 -5.57
C LYS A 35 14.83 -21.04 -6.45
N VAL A 36 15.27 -19.94 -5.86
CA VAL A 36 16.15 -18.98 -6.53
C VAL A 36 17.52 -19.62 -6.68
N GLU A 37 17.99 -19.79 -7.90
CA GLU A 37 19.27 -20.49 -8.19
C GLU A 37 20.48 -19.64 -7.79
N ASN A 38 20.42 -18.32 -8.04
CA ASN A 38 21.48 -17.37 -7.72
C ASN A 38 20.89 -16.23 -6.90
N PRO A 39 20.74 -16.39 -5.57
CA PRO A 39 20.25 -15.32 -4.72
C PRO A 39 21.25 -14.16 -4.70
N ALA A 40 20.74 -12.94 -4.72
CA ALA A 40 21.57 -11.75 -4.63
C ALA A 40 22.35 -11.74 -3.30
N SER A 41 23.58 -11.25 -3.37
CA SER A 41 24.41 -11.04 -2.19
C SER A 41 23.89 -9.89 -1.32
N SER A 42 24.26 -9.89 -0.03
CA SER A 42 23.96 -8.76 0.86
C SER A 42 24.54 -7.44 0.31
N GLY A 43 25.72 -7.48 -0.31
CA GLY A 43 26.33 -6.29 -0.91
C GLY A 43 25.54 -5.69 -2.06
N GLU A 44 24.89 -6.51 -2.91
CA GLU A 44 24.00 -6.03 -3.97
C GLU A 44 22.76 -5.38 -3.39
N ILE A 45 22.16 -5.97 -2.34
CA ILE A 45 21.01 -5.42 -1.65
C ILE A 45 21.38 -4.08 -0.98
N ASP A 46 22.52 -4.03 -0.29
CA ASP A 46 23.03 -2.81 0.37
C ASP A 46 23.26 -1.67 -0.62
N ASN A 47 23.87 -2.00 -1.77
CA ASN A 47 24.11 -1.02 -2.83
C ASN A 47 22.80 -0.48 -3.41
N ALA A 48 21.82 -1.35 -3.65
CA ALA A 48 20.52 -0.93 -4.14
C ALA A 48 19.80 -0.02 -3.12
N ILE A 49 19.85 -0.35 -1.83
CA ILE A 49 19.29 0.48 -0.76
C ILE A 49 20.00 1.85 -0.73
N LYS A 50 21.34 1.90 -0.77
CA LYS A 50 22.10 3.16 -0.80
C LYS A 50 21.70 4.04 -1.98
N ARG A 51 21.57 3.49 -3.17
CA ARG A 51 21.14 4.23 -4.37
C ARG A 51 19.70 4.76 -4.22
N GLY A 52 18.80 3.95 -3.66
CA GLY A 52 17.41 4.40 -3.39
C GLY A 52 17.35 5.52 -2.36
N ILE A 53 18.16 5.45 -1.30
CA ILE A 53 18.28 6.54 -0.32
C ILE A 53 18.80 7.80 -1.02
N ALA A 54 19.89 7.70 -1.79
CA ALA A 54 20.46 8.84 -2.53
C ALA A 54 19.40 9.51 -3.41
N TYR A 55 18.62 8.72 -4.16
CA TYR A 55 17.49 9.23 -4.95
C TYR A 55 16.51 10.04 -4.09
N LEU A 56 16.10 9.52 -2.94
CA LEU A 56 15.15 10.22 -2.06
C LEU A 56 15.73 11.53 -1.51
N LEU A 57 17.02 11.56 -1.18
CA LEU A 57 17.70 12.77 -0.71
C LEU A 57 17.77 13.85 -1.78
N GLU A 58 18.10 13.49 -3.01
CA GLU A 58 18.18 14.41 -4.15
C GLU A 58 16.80 14.97 -4.56
N ASN A 59 15.72 14.22 -4.28
CA ASN A 59 14.36 14.56 -4.69
C ASN A 59 13.48 15.07 -3.54
N GLN A 60 14.06 15.46 -2.41
CA GLN A 60 13.33 16.12 -1.34
C GLN A 60 12.95 17.54 -1.76
N ASN A 61 11.69 17.92 -1.56
CA ASN A 61 11.25 19.29 -1.78
C ASN A 61 11.86 20.24 -0.73
N LYS A 62 11.98 21.52 -1.08
CA LYS A 62 12.53 22.55 -0.19
C LYS A 62 11.81 22.66 1.16
N ASP A 63 10.52 22.27 1.20
CA ASP A 63 9.70 22.25 2.43
C ASP A 63 9.87 20.97 3.27
N GLY A 64 10.74 20.06 2.86
CA GLY A 64 11.01 18.79 3.53
C GLY A 64 10.10 17.62 3.10
N SER A 65 9.12 17.85 2.24
CA SER A 65 8.23 16.79 1.73
C SER A 65 8.79 16.07 0.52
N TRP A 66 8.07 15.03 0.05
CA TRP A 66 8.37 14.33 -1.20
C TRP A 66 7.17 14.25 -2.14
N GLY A 67 7.47 14.28 -3.44
CA GLY A 67 6.48 14.25 -4.51
C GLY A 67 5.78 15.59 -4.73
N ASN A 68 5.22 15.77 -5.90
CA ASN A 68 4.50 17.00 -6.27
C ASN A 68 3.46 16.73 -7.36
N ALA A 69 2.65 17.75 -7.67
CA ALA A 69 1.55 17.68 -8.63
C ALA A 69 1.97 17.76 -10.11
N ARG A 70 3.28 17.68 -10.42
CA ARG A 70 3.74 17.73 -11.82
C ARG A 70 3.22 16.52 -12.57
N ASN A 71 2.53 16.75 -13.68
CA ASN A 71 2.09 15.69 -14.57
C ASN A 71 3.28 14.94 -15.18
N THR A 72 3.15 13.63 -15.23
CA THR A 72 4.13 12.72 -15.84
C THR A 72 3.53 11.92 -17.01
N LYS A 73 2.26 12.17 -17.30
CA LYS A 73 1.51 11.64 -18.45
C LYS A 73 0.31 12.54 -18.75
N ASP A 74 -0.31 12.37 -19.92
CA ASP A 74 -1.42 13.22 -20.38
C ASP A 74 -2.70 13.00 -19.56
N LEU A 75 -3.04 11.75 -19.23
CA LEU A 75 -4.22 11.41 -18.44
C LEU A 75 -3.81 10.90 -17.05
N ASN A 76 -4.11 11.65 -16.01
CA ASN A 76 -3.90 11.26 -14.63
C ASN A 76 -5.22 10.89 -13.93
N ILE A 77 -5.11 10.21 -12.77
CA ILE A 77 -6.21 10.07 -11.84
C ILE A 77 -6.66 11.48 -11.44
N TYR A 78 -7.97 11.68 -11.50
CA TYR A 78 -8.57 12.99 -11.22
C TYR A 78 -8.27 13.46 -9.80
N ALA A 79 -7.60 14.58 -9.68
CA ALA A 79 -7.29 15.25 -8.43
C ALA A 79 -7.54 16.76 -8.60
N PRO A 80 -8.82 17.20 -8.50
CA PRO A 80 -9.25 18.52 -8.95
C PRO A 80 -8.76 19.67 -8.08
N THR A 81 -8.28 19.39 -6.88
CA THR A 81 -8.07 20.40 -5.86
C THR A 81 -6.70 20.31 -5.20
N PRO A 82 -6.18 21.43 -4.65
CA PRO A 82 -4.94 21.44 -3.87
C PRO A 82 -4.96 20.49 -2.68
N ALA A 83 -6.12 20.26 -2.03
CA ALA A 83 -6.25 19.38 -0.89
C ALA A 83 -6.04 17.90 -1.27
N SER A 84 -6.50 17.47 -2.46
CA SER A 84 -6.17 16.14 -2.99
C SER A 84 -4.67 15.95 -3.17
N HIS A 85 -3.98 16.97 -3.69
CA HIS A 85 -2.54 16.95 -3.85
C HIS A 85 -1.80 17.01 -2.50
N LEU A 86 -2.34 17.70 -1.50
CA LEU A 86 -1.80 17.67 -0.15
C LEU A 86 -1.90 16.26 0.44
N ALA A 87 -3.00 15.56 0.22
CA ALA A 87 -3.19 14.19 0.67
C ALA A 87 -2.21 13.21 0.01
N TYR A 88 -1.99 13.30 -1.31
CA TYR A 88 -0.96 12.50 -2.00
C TYR A 88 0.44 12.80 -1.46
N ARG A 89 0.78 14.08 -1.31
CA ARG A 89 2.07 14.49 -0.75
C ARG A 89 2.25 14.00 0.67
N GLY A 90 1.18 14.05 1.49
CA GLY A 90 1.16 13.52 2.85
C GLY A 90 1.45 12.02 2.89
N GLY A 91 0.77 11.25 2.05
CA GLY A 91 1.00 9.80 1.93
C GLY A 91 2.42 9.45 1.47
N CYS A 92 2.93 10.16 0.44
CA CYS A 92 4.29 9.95 -0.06
C CYS A 92 5.36 10.33 0.96
N THR A 93 5.23 11.51 1.59
CA THR A 93 6.18 11.97 2.62
C THR A 93 6.19 10.99 3.80
N ALA A 94 5.03 10.53 4.24
CA ALA A 94 4.92 9.54 5.31
C ALA A 94 5.62 8.22 4.96
N LEU A 95 5.43 7.71 3.74
CA LEU A 95 6.11 6.49 3.28
C LEU A 95 7.63 6.68 3.23
N VAL A 96 8.11 7.82 2.73
CA VAL A 96 9.55 8.12 2.70
C VAL A 96 10.13 8.25 4.11
N VAL A 97 9.44 8.91 5.02
CA VAL A 97 9.84 8.96 6.44
C VAL A 97 9.92 7.55 7.04
N CYS A 98 8.94 6.68 6.77
CA CYS A 98 9.02 5.27 7.19
C CYS A 98 10.29 4.59 6.63
N ALA A 99 10.55 4.75 5.34
CA ALA A 99 11.69 4.13 4.68
C ALA A 99 13.03 4.64 5.26
N LEU A 100 13.18 5.95 5.43
CA LEU A 100 14.40 6.53 6.00
C LEU A 100 14.60 6.14 7.47
N CYS A 101 13.53 6.07 8.28
CA CYS A 101 13.63 5.56 9.66
C CYS A 101 14.14 4.11 9.70
N GLU A 102 13.76 3.29 8.72
CA GLU A 102 14.14 1.87 8.68
C GLU A 102 15.53 1.63 8.03
N THR A 103 15.98 2.51 7.11
CA THR A 103 17.14 2.24 6.25
C THR A 103 18.31 3.21 6.40
N ALA A 104 18.07 4.45 6.85
CA ALA A 104 19.06 5.53 6.81
C ALA A 104 19.73 5.79 8.17
N THR A 105 19.93 4.73 8.96
CA THR A 105 20.56 4.84 10.29
C THR A 105 22.06 5.16 10.15
N GLY A 106 22.49 6.31 10.72
CA GLY A 106 23.92 6.68 10.82
C GLY A 106 24.46 7.59 9.70
N ASP A 107 23.70 7.86 8.64
CA ASP A 107 24.09 8.86 7.63
C ASP A 107 23.59 10.25 8.03
N PRO A 108 24.45 11.22 8.34
CA PRO A 108 24.03 12.56 8.77
C PRO A 108 23.18 13.31 7.74
N VAL A 109 23.42 13.11 6.45
CA VAL A 109 22.63 13.75 5.38
C VAL A 109 21.22 13.20 5.34
N ALA A 110 21.11 11.88 5.43
CA ALA A 110 19.82 11.22 5.47
C ALA A 110 19.03 11.51 6.76
N VAL A 111 19.71 11.61 7.90
CA VAL A 111 19.11 12.02 9.17
C VAL A 111 18.55 13.44 9.07
N LYS A 112 19.29 14.40 8.50
CA LYS A 112 18.82 15.77 8.28
C LYS A 112 17.59 15.83 7.38
N ALA A 113 17.58 15.08 6.28
CA ALA A 113 16.45 15.00 5.38
C ALA A 113 15.21 14.38 6.07
N LEU A 114 15.45 13.33 6.87
CA LEU A 114 14.41 12.69 7.68
C LEU A 114 13.78 13.70 8.67
N GLU A 115 14.59 14.48 9.39
CA GLU A 115 14.12 15.49 10.34
C GLU A 115 13.29 16.59 9.67
N GLN A 116 13.64 16.99 8.45
CA GLN A 116 12.83 17.92 7.66
C GLN A 116 11.47 17.27 7.26
N GLY A 117 11.47 16.01 6.86
CA GLY A 117 10.25 15.26 6.58
C GLY A 117 9.35 15.09 7.81
N GLU A 118 9.93 14.79 8.97
CA GLU A 118 9.21 14.69 10.24
C GLU A 118 8.57 16.03 10.64
N LYS A 119 9.32 17.15 10.47
CA LYS A 119 8.78 18.49 10.68
C LYS A 119 7.59 18.76 9.77
N TRP A 120 7.70 18.43 8.49
CA TRP A 120 6.62 18.58 7.52
C TRP A 120 5.38 17.76 7.93
N ILE A 121 5.57 16.52 8.40
CA ILE A 121 4.47 15.66 8.88
C ILE A 121 3.75 16.33 10.06
N PHE A 122 4.47 16.85 11.05
CA PHE A 122 3.86 17.54 12.19
C PHE A 122 3.07 18.79 11.79
N GLU A 123 3.57 19.54 10.79
CA GLU A 123 2.95 20.79 10.35
C GLU A 123 1.77 20.58 9.40
N LYS A 124 1.85 19.59 8.51
CA LYS A 124 0.92 19.48 7.38
C LYS A 124 -0.05 18.30 7.47
N LEU A 125 0.29 17.24 8.18
CA LEU A 125 -0.62 16.12 8.35
C LEU A 125 -1.95 16.51 9.04
N PRO A 126 -1.96 17.44 10.04
CA PRO A 126 -3.22 17.95 10.60
C PRO A 126 -4.08 18.76 9.63
N ASP A 127 -3.50 19.26 8.53
CA ASP A 127 -4.22 20.06 7.54
C ASP A 127 -4.98 19.23 6.50
N LEU A 128 -4.83 17.89 6.51
CA LEU A 128 -5.56 17.02 5.57
C LEU A 128 -7.06 17.16 5.78
N ARG A 129 -7.78 17.53 4.74
CA ARG A 129 -9.22 17.76 4.74
C ARG A 129 -9.85 17.10 3.52
N ARG A 130 -11.10 16.70 3.66
CA ARG A 130 -11.97 16.44 2.52
C ARG A 130 -12.30 17.80 1.89
N ASP A 131 -11.92 17.96 0.64
CA ASP A 131 -12.07 19.22 -0.09
C ASP A 131 -13.38 19.24 -0.87
N THR A 132 -13.69 18.14 -1.56
CA THR A 132 -14.95 17.99 -2.29
C THR A 132 -15.65 16.69 -1.88
N PRO A 133 -16.98 16.58 -2.06
CA PRO A 133 -17.74 15.36 -1.73
C PRO A 133 -17.27 14.12 -2.50
N ASP A 134 -16.71 14.29 -3.67
CA ASP A 134 -16.37 13.26 -4.65
C ASP A 134 -14.90 12.84 -4.63
N VAL A 135 -14.06 13.41 -3.74
CA VAL A 135 -12.63 13.08 -3.65
C VAL A 135 -12.18 12.93 -2.20
N ILE A 136 -11.77 11.72 -1.80
CA ILE A 136 -11.30 11.40 -0.45
C ILE A 136 -9.93 10.70 -0.49
N TYR A 137 -8.95 11.35 -1.11
CA TYR A 137 -7.59 10.80 -1.17
C TYR A 137 -6.83 10.87 0.17
N ASN A 138 -7.32 11.66 1.11
CA ASN A 138 -6.69 11.87 2.42
C ASN A 138 -6.57 10.60 3.28
N ILE A 139 -7.34 9.54 2.99
CA ILE A 139 -7.20 8.24 3.68
C ILE A 139 -5.75 7.73 3.62
N TRP A 140 -5.09 7.82 2.46
CA TRP A 140 -3.68 7.45 2.33
C TRP A 140 -2.76 8.29 3.21
N GLY A 141 -3.00 9.60 3.26
CA GLY A 141 -2.26 10.52 4.12
C GLY A 141 -2.42 10.18 5.59
N HIS A 142 -3.63 9.91 6.05
CA HIS A 142 -3.91 9.52 7.43
C HIS A 142 -3.31 8.17 7.79
N ALA A 143 -3.51 7.14 6.96
CA ALA A 143 -3.02 5.79 7.23
C ALA A 143 -1.49 5.71 7.24
N TYR A 144 -0.82 6.23 6.21
CA TYR A 144 0.64 6.27 6.18
C TYR A 144 1.22 7.29 7.16
N GLY A 145 0.48 8.37 7.45
CA GLY A 145 0.82 9.31 8.52
C GLY A 145 0.94 8.62 9.88
N ILE A 146 -0.01 7.76 10.24
CA ILE A 146 0.07 6.95 11.47
C ILE A 146 1.31 6.06 11.44
N LYS A 147 1.57 5.36 10.32
CA LYS A 147 2.76 4.49 10.19
C LYS A 147 4.07 5.27 10.34
N ALA A 148 4.16 6.47 9.79
CA ALA A 148 5.33 7.33 9.96
C ALA A 148 5.49 7.79 11.41
N LEU A 149 4.41 8.26 12.04
CA LEU A 149 4.41 8.67 13.44
C LEU A 149 4.85 7.53 14.36
N VAL A 150 4.45 6.28 14.09
CA VAL A 150 4.91 5.10 14.85
C VAL A 150 6.43 4.91 14.71
N ARG A 151 7.02 5.08 13.52
CA ARG A 151 8.48 4.98 13.32
C ARG A 151 9.21 6.15 13.99
N MET A 152 8.68 7.37 13.87
CA MET A 152 9.20 8.55 14.53
C MET A 152 9.21 8.38 16.06
N TYR A 153 8.18 7.76 16.64
CA TYR A 153 8.12 7.42 18.06
C TYR A 153 9.26 6.48 18.49
N LYS A 154 9.47 5.42 17.70
CA LYS A 154 10.47 4.37 17.99
C LYS A 154 11.91 4.87 17.77
N ARG A 155 12.13 5.88 16.93
CA ARG A 155 13.45 6.40 16.55
C ARG A 155 14.16 7.11 17.69
N LEU A 156 13.44 7.83 18.55
CA LEU A 156 13.98 8.60 19.66
C LEU A 156 13.30 8.17 20.97
N PRO A 157 13.72 7.01 21.53
CA PRO A 157 13.01 6.40 22.68
C PRO A 157 13.15 7.21 23.98
N ASP A 158 14.16 8.06 24.10
CA ASP A 158 14.43 8.83 25.31
C ASP A 158 13.75 10.21 25.32
N ASP A 159 13.27 10.69 24.17
CA ASP A 159 12.56 11.98 24.04
C ASP A 159 11.06 11.81 24.40
N LYS A 160 10.77 11.89 25.70
CA LYS A 160 9.42 11.68 26.24
C LYS A 160 8.42 12.74 25.80
N GLU A 161 8.84 14.01 25.72
CA GLU A 161 7.99 15.11 25.27
C GLU A 161 7.55 14.89 23.80
N ARG A 162 8.52 14.56 22.95
CA ARG A 162 8.25 14.22 21.56
C ARG A 162 7.34 13.01 21.43
N GLN A 163 7.56 11.96 22.23
CA GLN A 163 6.72 10.77 22.24
C GLN A 163 5.26 11.10 22.57
N GLU A 164 4.99 11.93 23.56
CA GLU A 164 3.64 12.35 23.89
C GLU A 164 3.01 13.23 22.79
N LYS A 165 3.78 14.11 22.16
CA LYS A 165 3.34 14.86 20.98
C LYS A 165 2.95 13.93 19.83
N ILE A 166 3.74 12.88 19.58
CA ILE A 166 3.46 11.87 18.53
C ILE A 166 2.18 11.10 18.86
N LYS A 167 1.98 10.65 20.10
CA LYS A 167 0.73 9.94 20.48
C LYS A 167 -0.50 10.81 20.26
N LYS A 168 -0.45 12.09 20.60
CA LYS A 168 -1.54 13.04 20.31
C LYS A 168 -1.79 13.18 18.81
N ALA A 169 -0.73 13.25 18.00
CA ALA A 169 -0.84 13.30 16.55
C ALA A 169 -1.47 12.02 15.98
N ILE A 170 -1.08 10.82 16.46
CA ILE A 170 -1.69 9.55 16.08
C ILE A 170 -3.18 9.54 16.44
N ALA A 171 -3.54 9.94 17.67
CA ALA A 171 -4.94 9.97 18.12
C ALA A 171 -5.79 10.86 17.20
N TYR A 172 -5.28 12.02 16.80
CA TYR A 172 -5.95 12.90 15.85
C TYR A 172 -6.15 12.25 14.48
N GLN A 173 -5.13 11.52 13.96
CA GLN A 173 -5.28 10.81 12.68
C GLN A 173 -6.32 9.69 12.77
N ILE A 174 -6.41 9.00 13.92
CA ILE A 174 -7.46 7.99 14.18
C ILE A 174 -8.86 8.63 14.19
N GLU A 175 -9.01 9.81 14.80
CA GLU A 175 -10.25 10.57 14.75
C GLU A 175 -10.66 10.89 13.30
N MET A 176 -9.71 11.36 12.50
CA MET A 176 -9.95 11.68 11.09
C MET A 176 -10.32 10.43 10.27
N LEU A 177 -9.70 9.28 10.52
CA LEU A 177 -10.10 8.01 9.91
C LEU A 177 -11.54 7.63 10.32
N GLY A 178 -11.94 7.85 11.57
CA GLY A 178 -13.32 7.66 12.01
C GLY A 178 -14.32 8.59 11.30
N ARG A 179 -13.91 9.83 11.00
CA ARG A 179 -14.72 10.79 10.23
C ARG A 179 -14.93 10.35 8.78
N TYR A 180 -13.90 9.78 8.15
CA TYR A 180 -13.92 9.36 6.75
C TYR A 180 -14.26 7.88 6.54
N GLU A 181 -14.66 7.17 7.58
CA GLU A 181 -15.18 5.81 7.48
C GLU A 181 -16.45 5.77 6.61
N SER A 182 -16.53 4.81 5.69
CA SER A 182 -17.74 4.56 4.91
C SER A 182 -18.94 4.21 5.78
N VAL A 183 -20.16 4.51 5.33
CA VAL A 183 -21.39 4.27 6.11
C VAL A 183 -21.57 2.82 6.53
N ASP A 184 -21.08 1.86 5.74
CA ASP A 184 -21.11 0.41 6.01
C ASP A 184 -19.83 -0.11 6.69
N GLY A 185 -18.90 0.77 7.04
CA GLY A 185 -17.57 0.43 7.57
C GLY A 185 -16.51 0.33 6.48
N GLY A 186 -15.23 0.38 6.90
CA GLY A 186 -14.10 0.40 5.98
C GLY A 186 -13.88 1.74 5.29
N TRP A 187 -12.93 1.79 4.36
CA TRP A 187 -12.48 3.03 3.72
C TRP A 187 -12.29 2.84 2.21
N GLY A 188 -12.61 3.88 1.46
CA GLY A 188 -12.33 4.04 0.05
C GLY A 188 -11.54 5.30 -0.21
N TYR A 189 -11.31 5.64 -1.46
CA TYR A 189 -10.63 6.88 -1.86
C TYR A 189 -11.51 7.86 -2.63
N TYR A 190 -12.71 7.44 -3.01
CA TYR A 190 -13.72 8.30 -3.61
C TYR A 190 -15.02 8.28 -2.80
N ASP A 191 -15.71 9.41 -2.80
CA ASP A 191 -17.10 9.51 -2.41
C ASP A 191 -17.88 10.11 -3.58
N PHE A 192 -18.64 9.26 -4.26
CA PHE A 192 -19.41 9.67 -5.44
C PHE A 192 -20.79 10.25 -5.11
N LYS A 193 -21.15 10.36 -3.84
CA LYS A 193 -22.43 10.93 -3.41
C LYS A 193 -22.23 12.32 -2.84
N ALA A 194 -22.48 13.33 -3.68
CA ALA A 194 -22.43 14.74 -3.26
C ALA A 194 -23.36 15.01 -2.07
N GLY A 195 -22.90 15.88 -1.17
CA GLY A 195 -23.71 16.34 -0.01
C GLY A 195 -23.76 15.38 1.17
N THR A 196 -23.12 14.18 1.10
CA THR A 196 -23.06 13.29 2.27
C THR A 196 -22.00 13.77 3.26
N GLN A 197 -22.28 13.62 4.55
CA GLN A 197 -21.31 13.93 5.61
C GLN A 197 -20.28 12.81 5.81
N LYS A 198 -20.64 11.57 5.44
CA LYS A 198 -19.76 10.41 5.41
C LYS A 198 -19.64 9.88 3.99
N PRO A 199 -18.51 9.22 3.65
CA PRO A 199 -18.39 8.50 2.40
C PRO A 199 -19.50 7.46 2.22
N ALA A 200 -19.88 7.23 0.96
CA ALA A 200 -20.84 6.21 0.59
C ALA A 200 -20.29 4.79 0.83
N THR A 201 -21.01 3.77 0.35
CA THR A 201 -20.70 2.33 0.50
C THR A 201 -19.58 1.84 -0.44
N ASP A 202 -18.57 2.65 -0.67
CA ASP A 202 -17.51 2.40 -1.68
C ASP A 202 -16.19 1.96 -1.05
N ALA A 203 -16.25 1.33 0.13
CA ALA A 203 -15.06 0.80 0.77
C ALA A 203 -14.34 -0.21 -0.14
N THR A 204 -13.02 -0.04 -0.25
CA THR A 204 -12.16 -0.99 -0.97
C THR A 204 -11.40 -1.88 0.01
N SER A 205 -11.16 -3.12 -0.38
CA SER A 205 -10.52 -4.09 0.51
C SER A 205 -9.10 -3.65 0.91
N PHE A 206 -8.31 -3.19 -0.05
CA PHE A 206 -6.90 -2.86 0.16
C PHE A 206 -6.67 -1.54 0.93
N ILE A 207 -7.52 -0.52 0.74
CA ILE A 207 -7.43 0.71 1.55
C ILE A 207 -7.84 0.40 2.99
N THR A 208 -8.93 -0.35 3.17
CA THR A 208 -9.39 -0.79 4.49
C THR A 208 -8.30 -1.61 5.21
N ALA A 209 -7.63 -2.53 4.50
CA ALA A 209 -6.51 -3.29 5.04
C ALA A 209 -5.33 -2.40 5.46
N THR A 210 -4.96 -1.43 4.61
CA THR A 210 -3.89 -0.46 4.94
C THR A 210 -4.19 0.32 6.21
N VAL A 211 -5.44 0.79 6.36
CA VAL A 211 -5.88 1.51 7.58
C VAL A 211 -5.80 0.59 8.79
N LEU A 212 -6.36 -0.63 8.72
CA LEU A 212 -6.36 -1.57 9.85
C LEU A 212 -4.93 -1.95 10.29
N ILE A 213 -3.99 -2.13 9.36
CA ILE A 213 -2.58 -2.37 9.67
C ILE A 213 -1.96 -1.16 10.37
N ALA A 214 -2.25 0.06 9.91
CA ALA A 214 -1.76 1.27 10.56
C ALA A 214 -2.34 1.44 11.97
N LEU A 215 -3.62 1.15 12.16
CA LEU A 215 -4.28 1.17 13.47
C LEU A 215 -3.71 0.11 14.42
N LYS A 216 -3.28 -1.06 13.89
CA LYS A 216 -2.61 -2.08 14.69
C LYS A 216 -1.24 -1.62 15.18
N GLU A 217 -0.46 -0.98 14.30
CA GLU A 217 0.83 -0.39 14.70
C GLU A 217 0.66 0.72 15.77
N ALA A 218 -0.43 1.51 15.72
CA ALA A 218 -0.75 2.50 16.75
C ALA A 218 -1.18 1.84 18.08
N ASP A 219 -1.97 0.77 18.02
CA ASP A 219 -2.40 -0.01 19.19
C ASP A 219 -1.20 -0.57 19.97
N GLU A 220 -0.16 -1.02 19.28
CA GLU A 220 1.10 -1.49 19.86
C GLU A 220 1.85 -0.39 20.66
N LEU A 221 1.63 0.88 20.36
CA LEU A 221 2.14 2.02 21.13
C LEU A 221 1.18 2.46 22.25
N GLY A 222 0.05 1.78 22.43
CA GLY A 222 -0.97 2.10 23.39
C GLY A 222 -1.95 3.20 22.95
N VAL A 223 -1.90 3.62 21.66
CA VAL A 223 -2.88 4.59 21.10
C VAL A 223 -3.97 3.81 20.37
N LYS A 224 -5.05 3.54 21.10
CA LYS A 224 -6.13 2.65 20.63
C LYS A 224 -7.18 3.38 19.82
N ALA A 225 -7.54 2.79 18.69
CA ALA A 225 -8.75 3.20 17.95
C ALA A 225 -10.02 2.68 18.66
N PRO A 226 -11.16 3.36 18.48
CA PRO A 226 -12.45 2.85 18.99
C PRO A 226 -12.73 1.42 18.48
N GLU A 227 -13.10 0.52 19.38
CA GLU A 227 -13.36 -0.88 19.05
C GLU A 227 -14.41 -1.03 17.94
N LYS A 228 -15.45 -0.20 17.98
CA LYS A 228 -16.48 -0.17 16.94
C LYS A 228 -15.92 0.14 15.55
N LEU A 229 -14.94 1.06 15.46
CA LEU A 229 -14.28 1.41 14.20
C LEU A 229 -13.52 0.21 13.63
N ILE A 230 -12.76 -0.49 14.50
CA ILE A 230 -12.01 -1.70 14.12
C ILE A 230 -12.96 -2.80 13.66
N LYS A 231 -13.98 -3.14 14.45
CA LYS A 231 -14.98 -4.19 14.11
C LYS A 231 -15.63 -3.94 12.75
N ARG A 232 -15.99 -2.70 12.46
CA ARG A 232 -16.63 -2.33 11.19
C ARG A 232 -15.63 -2.40 10.02
N GLY A 233 -14.39 -2.00 10.23
CA GLY A 233 -13.32 -2.15 9.21
C GLY A 233 -13.04 -3.62 8.89
N VAL A 234 -12.89 -4.46 9.92
CA VAL A 234 -12.71 -5.91 9.76
C VAL A 234 -13.89 -6.52 9.01
N ALA A 235 -15.12 -6.24 9.44
CA ALA A 235 -16.34 -6.72 8.76
C ALA A 235 -16.41 -6.30 7.28
N SER A 236 -15.90 -5.10 6.94
CA SER A 236 -15.83 -4.66 5.54
C SER A 236 -14.88 -5.52 4.70
N ILE A 237 -13.70 -5.90 5.23
CA ILE A 237 -12.80 -6.82 4.51
C ILE A 237 -13.42 -8.21 4.41
N GLU A 238 -14.06 -8.71 5.47
CA GLU A 238 -14.71 -10.03 5.49
C GLU A 238 -15.83 -10.12 4.42
N ARG A 239 -16.66 -9.08 4.25
CA ARG A 239 -17.67 -9.04 3.18
C ARG A 239 -17.08 -9.09 1.78
N GLN A 240 -15.82 -8.68 1.62
CA GLN A 240 -15.10 -8.68 0.36
C GLN A 240 -14.25 -9.93 0.15
N ARG A 241 -14.10 -10.78 1.19
CA ARG A 241 -13.31 -12.01 1.15
C ARG A 241 -14.01 -13.11 0.36
N LYS A 242 -13.26 -13.81 -0.47
CA LYS A 242 -13.69 -15.02 -1.19
C LYS A 242 -13.16 -16.29 -0.52
N LYS A 243 -13.70 -17.44 -0.90
CA LYS A 243 -13.35 -18.74 -0.29
C LYS A 243 -11.85 -19.08 -0.35
N ASP A 244 -11.14 -18.61 -1.37
CA ASP A 244 -9.70 -18.81 -1.55
C ASP A 244 -8.84 -17.71 -0.89
N ASN A 245 -9.42 -16.86 -0.04
CA ASN A 245 -8.79 -15.71 0.57
C ASN A 245 -8.25 -14.68 -0.44
N SER A 246 -8.84 -14.62 -1.65
CA SER A 246 -8.79 -13.44 -2.50
C SER A 246 -9.87 -12.45 -2.10
N TYR A 247 -9.76 -11.21 -2.57
CA TYR A 247 -10.66 -10.14 -2.15
C TYR A 247 -11.21 -9.41 -3.35
N LEU A 248 -12.45 -8.94 -3.25
CA LEU A 248 -13.01 -7.99 -4.19
C LEU A 248 -12.18 -6.71 -4.20
N TYR A 249 -12.19 -5.99 -5.30
CA TYR A 249 -11.56 -4.67 -5.36
C TYR A 249 -12.26 -3.68 -4.42
N GLY A 250 -13.57 -3.67 -4.43
CA GLY A 250 -14.41 -2.84 -3.57
C GLY A 250 -15.80 -3.43 -3.39
N GLU A 251 -16.51 -3.01 -2.34
CA GLU A 251 -17.85 -3.49 -2.01
C GLU A 251 -18.88 -3.23 -3.11
N TYR A 252 -18.71 -2.16 -3.89
CA TYR A 252 -19.57 -1.85 -5.03
C TYR A 252 -19.49 -2.89 -6.17
N LEU A 253 -18.48 -3.77 -6.15
CA LEU A 253 -18.33 -4.89 -7.09
C LEU A 253 -18.80 -6.23 -6.52
N LYS A 254 -19.45 -6.27 -5.37
CA LYS A 254 -19.89 -7.50 -4.71
C LYS A 254 -20.82 -8.38 -5.56
N TYR A 255 -21.60 -7.77 -6.44
CA TYR A 255 -22.48 -8.49 -7.36
C TYR A 255 -21.80 -8.92 -8.66
N LYS A 256 -20.51 -8.62 -8.83
CA LYS A 256 -19.68 -8.97 -9.98
C LYS A 256 -18.41 -9.71 -9.56
N PRO A 257 -18.51 -10.82 -8.80
CA PRO A 257 -17.34 -11.48 -8.21
C PRO A 257 -16.42 -12.13 -9.25
N MET A 258 -16.90 -12.34 -10.47
CA MET A 258 -16.18 -13.04 -11.55
C MET A 258 -15.51 -12.11 -12.57
N ILE A 259 -15.71 -10.78 -12.49
CA ILE A 259 -14.96 -9.86 -13.36
C ILE A 259 -13.44 -9.98 -13.10
N PRO A 260 -12.59 -9.69 -14.12
CA PRO A 260 -11.16 -9.97 -14.04
C PRO A 260 -10.47 -9.42 -12.80
N VAL A 261 -10.76 -8.16 -12.39
CA VAL A 261 -10.16 -7.56 -11.20
C VAL A 261 -10.50 -8.31 -9.91
N ASN A 262 -11.62 -9.02 -9.83
CA ASN A 262 -12.08 -9.76 -8.66
C ASN A 262 -11.65 -11.24 -8.68
N ARG A 263 -11.07 -11.73 -9.77
CA ARG A 263 -10.51 -13.10 -9.83
C ARG A 263 -9.24 -13.18 -8.95
N PRO A 264 -8.81 -14.38 -8.54
CA PRO A 264 -7.58 -14.54 -7.73
C PRO A 264 -6.37 -13.82 -8.34
N ALA A 265 -6.18 -13.93 -9.65
CA ALA A 265 -5.11 -13.22 -10.36
C ALA A 265 -5.25 -11.70 -10.29
N GLY A 266 -6.47 -11.16 -10.44
CA GLY A 266 -6.75 -9.73 -10.30
C GLY A 266 -6.58 -9.21 -8.86
N SER A 267 -6.69 -10.09 -7.85
CA SER A 267 -6.50 -9.80 -6.44
C SER A 267 -5.04 -9.92 -5.97
N LEU A 268 -4.13 -10.30 -6.87
CA LEU A 268 -2.76 -10.69 -6.52
C LEU A 268 -2.00 -9.62 -5.73
N GLY A 269 -2.13 -8.35 -6.08
CA GLY A 269 -1.43 -7.25 -5.41
C GLY A 269 -2.06 -6.78 -4.09
N ARG A 270 -3.30 -7.20 -3.75
CA ARG A 270 -4.00 -6.70 -2.55
C ARG A 270 -4.28 -7.76 -1.49
N SER A 271 -4.27 -9.04 -1.86
CA SER A 271 -4.59 -10.12 -0.93
C SER A 271 -3.62 -10.23 0.24
N GLN A 272 -2.35 -9.87 0.06
CA GLN A 272 -1.36 -9.84 1.13
C GLN A 272 -1.76 -8.87 2.24
N ALA A 273 -2.10 -7.63 1.88
CA ALA A 273 -2.53 -6.64 2.86
C ALA A 273 -3.82 -7.06 3.58
N CYS A 274 -4.79 -7.58 2.85
CA CYS A 274 -6.08 -8.00 3.42
C CYS A 274 -5.92 -9.18 4.39
N ASN A 275 -5.18 -10.23 4.00
CA ASN A 275 -4.91 -11.38 4.86
C ASN A 275 -4.13 -10.96 6.11
N LEU A 276 -3.09 -10.12 5.94
CA LEU A 276 -2.32 -9.63 7.09
C LEU A 276 -3.18 -8.83 8.07
N ALA A 277 -4.02 -7.92 7.56
CA ALA A 277 -4.91 -7.11 8.39
C ALA A 277 -5.87 -7.98 9.22
N LEU A 278 -6.56 -8.94 8.59
CA LEU A 278 -7.47 -9.85 9.30
C LEU A 278 -6.73 -10.67 10.35
N ARG A 279 -5.56 -11.25 10.02
CA ARG A 279 -4.73 -11.99 10.97
C ARG A 279 -4.32 -11.15 12.18
N GLN A 280 -3.87 -9.91 11.95
CA GLN A 280 -3.45 -9.00 13.03
C GLN A 280 -4.60 -8.61 13.97
N TRP A 281 -5.82 -8.59 13.47
CA TRP A 281 -7.02 -8.31 14.26
C TRP A 281 -7.76 -9.56 14.74
N GLY A 282 -7.10 -10.72 14.68
CA GLY A 282 -7.49 -11.93 15.41
C GLY A 282 -8.30 -12.94 14.61
N ASP A 283 -8.41 -12.80 13.28
CA ASP A 283 -9.01 -13.85 12.44
C ASP A 283 -8.10 -15.09 12.41
N LYS A 284 -8.52 -16.13 13.12
CA LYS A 284 -7.79 -17.40 13.23
C LYS A 284 -7.83 -18.24 11.95
N THR A 285 -8.72 -17.91 11.01
CA THR A 285 -8.78 -18.62 9.74
C THR A 285 -7.68 -18.18 8.76
N ILE A 286 -7.01 -17.05 9.04
CA ILE A 286 -5.83 -16.59 8.29
C ILE A 286 -4.58 -17.10 9.00
N ASP A 287 -4.28 -18.38 8.84
CA ASP A 287 -3.09 -19.05 9.36
C ASP A 287 -1.84 -18.89 8.47
N ASP A 288 -0.75 -19.54 8.82
CA ASP A 288 0.49 -19.52 8.03
C ASP A 288 0.29 -20.11 6.63
N ASN A 289 -0.57 -21.13 6.48
CA ASN A 289 -0.83 -21.74 5.18
C ASN A 289 -1.52 -20.78 4.23
N VAL A 290 -2.43 -19.93 4.72
CA VAL A 290 -3.07 -18.88 3.90
C VAL A 290 -2.02 -17.86 3.45
N LEU A 291 -1.14 -17.39 4.35
CA LEU A 291 -0.08 -16.45 3.98
C LEU A 291 0.89 -17.08 2.97
N VAL A 292 1.32 -18.30 3.20
CA VAL A 292 2.18 -19.08 2.28
C VAL A 292 1.51 -19.22 0.91
N THR A 293 0.25 -19.65 0.86
CA THR A 293 -0.50 -19.79 -0.40
C THR A 293 -0.51 -18.49 -1.20
N TRP A 294 -0.70 -17.35 -0.55
CA TRP A 294 -0.75 -16.07 -1.24
C TRP A 294 0.63 -15.52 -1.60
N LEU A 295 1.68 -15.83 -0.84
CA LEU A 295 3.07 -15.56 -1.22
C LEU A 295 3.50 -16.44 -2.40
N ASP A 296 3.15 -17.73 -2.40
CA ASP A 296 3.39 -18.63 -3.53
C ASP A 296 2.72 -18.09 -4.81
N ARG A 297 1.46 -17.66 -4.72
CA ARG A 297 0.74 -17.01 -5.83
C ARG A 297 1.42 -15.72 -6.28
N LEU A 298 1.85 -14.88 -5.35
CA LEU A 298 2.51 -13.60 -5.65
C LEU A 298 3.77 -13.82 -6.50
N TYR A 299 4.61 -14.77 -6.09
CA TYR A 299 5.89 -15.00 -6.78
C TYR A 299 5.76 -15.88 -8.02
N ALA A 300 4.95 -16.94 -7.98
CA ALA A 300 4.72 -17.80 -9.15
C ALA A 300 3.97 -17.08 -10.28
N ARG A 301 3.18 -16.07 -9.97
CA ARG A 301 2.35 -15.30 -10.90
C ARG A 301 2.73 -13.81 -10.95
N ASN A 302 3.93 -13.45 -10.50
CA ASN A 302 4.40 -12.05 -10.49
C ASN A 302 4.24 -11.35 -11.84
N MET A 303 4.37 -12.09 -12.93
CA MET A 303 4.18 -11.58 -14.29
C MET A 303 2.82 -10.89 -14.50
N TRP A 304 1.77 -11.30 -13.78
CA TRP A 304 0.45 -10.67 -13.87
C TRP A 304 0.40 -9.27 -13.24
N LEU A 305 1.23 -9.02 -12.21
CA LEU A 305 1.43 -7.68 -11.68
C LEU A 305 2.36 -6.87 -12.60
N ASP A 306 3.45 -7.50 -13.06
CA ASP A 306 4.46 -6.81 -13.86
C ASP A 306 3.92 -6.30 -15.19
N ILE A 307 3.01 -7.04 -15.84
CA ILE A 307 2.37 -6.60 -17.10
C ILE A 307 1.54 -5.31 -16.92
N GLY A 308 1.06 -5.02 -15.71
CA GLY A 308 0.35 -3.78 -15.36
C GLY A 308 1.27 -2.64 -14.97
N ARG A 309 2.53 -2.96 -14.63
CA ARG A 309 3.50 -1.96 -14.18
C ARG A 309 3.82 -0.98 -15.31
N LYS A 310 3.89 0.31 -14.93
CA LYS A 310 4.16 1.44 -15.85
C LYS A 310 3.10 1.70 -16.92
N ARG A 311 1.97 0.98 -16.90
CA ARG A 311 0.86 1.26 -17.80
C ARG A 311 0.20 2.60 -17.45
N PRO A 312 -0.08 3.46 -18.44
CA PRO A 312 -0.63 4.81 -18.18
C PRO A 312 -2.10 4.79 -17.76
N VAL A 313 -2.86 3.79 -18.20
CA VAL A 313 -4.29 3.66 -17.87
C VAL A 313 -4.47 2.61 -16.79
N PRO A 314 -5.10 2.94 -15.64
CA PRO A 314 -5.38 1.95 -14.61
C PRO A 314 -6.33 0.88 -15.15
N HIS A 315 -6.12 -0.38 -14.73
CA HIS A 315 -6.99 -1.50 -15.07
C HIS A 315 -7.06 -1.88 -16.58
N GLU A 316 -6.16 -1.38 -17.41
CA GLU A 316 -6.06 -1.79 -18.83
C GLU A 316 -5.33 -3.12 -19.03
N ALA A 317 -4.50 -3.53 -18.06
CA ALA A 317 -3.74 -4.76 -18.15
C ALA A 317 -4.63 -6.00 -17.97
N TYR A 318 -4.10 -7.16 -18.37
CA TYR A 318 -4.79 -8.44 -18.19
C TYR A 318 -5.17 -8.65 -16.72
N PHE A 319 -6.33 -9.21 -16.45
CA PHE A 319 -6.99 -9.25 -15.14
C PHE A 319 -7.33 -7.89 -14.54
N GLN A 320 -7.28 -6.80 -15.31
CA GLN A 320 -7.59 -5.45 -14.84
C GLN A 320 -6.79 -5.03 -13.61
N ILE A 321 -5.52 -5.47 -13.52
CA ILE A 321 -4.62 -5.04 -12.46
C ILE A 321 -4.08 -3.65 -12.82
N ALA A 322 -4.18 -2.72 -11.89
CA ALA A 322 -3.56 -1.42 -12.03
C ALA A 322 -2.08 -1.45 -11.58
N GLY A 323 -1.22 -0.70 -12.28
CA GLY A 323 0.21 -0.66 -12.01
C GLY A 323 0.57 -0.37 -10.56
N TYR A 324 -0.19 0.51 -9.89
CA TYR A 324 0.06 0.90 -8.50
C TYR A 324 -0.06 -0.24 -7.47
N PHE A 325 -0.50 -1.42 -7.88
CA PHE A 325 -0.48 -2.60 -7.02
C PHE A 325 0.86 -3.33 -6.98
N PHE A 326 1.81 -2.97 -7.85
CA PHE A 326 3.08 -3.72 -7.93
C PHE A 326 3.90 -3.58 -6.64
N TYR A 327 4.41 -2.38 -6.34
CA TYR A 327 5.21 -2.17 -5.12
C TYR A 327 4.37 -2.26 -3.85
N TYR A 328 3.10 -1.85 -3.90
CA TYR A 328 2.15 -2.07 -2.82
C TYR A 328 2.07 -3.57 -2.44
N GLY A 329 1.82 -4.45 -3.42
CA GLY A 329 1.68 -5.88 -3.20
C GLY A 329 2.95 -6.53 -2.64
N HIS A 330 4.13 -6.14 -3.14
CA HIS A 330 5.41 -6.66 -2.66
C HIS A 330 5.78 -6.12 -1.27
N TYR A 331 5.46 -4.87 -0.97
CA TYR A 331 5.65 -4.31 0.37
C TYR A 331 4.79 -5.05 1.41
N TYR A 332 3.49 -5.22 1.16
CA TYR A 332 2.65 -6.00 2.08
C TYR A 332 3.00 -7.49 2.07
N GLY A 333 3.49 -8.02 0.96
CA GLY A 333 4.11 -9.35 0.89
C GLY A 333 5.30 -9.47 1.85
N SER A 334 6.17 -8.46 1.93
CA SER A 334 7.29 -8.46 2.88
C SER A 334 6.84 -8.49 4.34
N LEU A 335 5.73 -7.82 4.68
CA LEU A 335 5.14 -7.88 6.01
C LEU A 335 4.50 -9.25 6.30
N CYS A 336 3.91 -9.91 5.28
CA CYS A 336 3.45 -11.29 5.43
C CYS A 336 4.62 -12.25 5.66
N ILE A 337 5.76 -12.06 5.00
CA ILE A 337 6.98 -12.84 5.23
C ILE A 337 7.45 -12.69 6.69
N ASP A 338 7.47 -11.46 7.22
CA ASP A 338 7.84 -11.20 8.63
C ASP A 338 6.87 -11.89 9.63
N ALA A 339 5.62 -12.12 9.22
CA ALA A 339 4.61 -12.80 10.03
C ALA A 339 4.71 -14.34 10.01
N LEU A 340 5.52 -14.93 9.11
CA LEU A 340 5.77 -16.37 9.06
C LEU A 340 6.77 -16.81 10.14
N PRO A 341 6.81 -18.12 10.48
CA PRO A 341 7.88 -18.70 11.25
C PRO A 341 9.26 -18.40 10.60
N GLU A 342 10.28 -18.16 11.41
CA GLU A 342 11.63 -17.77 10.94
C GLU A 342 12.22 -18.71 9.90
N LYS A 343 12.00 -20.02 10.05
CA LYS A 343 12.50 -21.06 9.12
C LYS A 343 11.95 -20.94 7.70
N ASP A 344 10.77 -20.32 7.53
CA ASP A 344 10.07 -20.23 6.24
C ASP A 344 10.35 -18.90 5.52
N ARG A 345 10.88 -17.89 6.24
CA ARG A 345 11.13 -16.54 5.69
C ARG A 345 12.19 -16.49 4.58
N PRO A 346 13.35 -17.16 4.70
CA PRO A 346 14.45 -17.02 3.73
C PRO A 346 14.02 -17.31 2.30
N PHE A 347 13.21 -18.35 2.08
CA PHE A 347 12.72 -18.71 0.75
C PHE A 347 11.96 -17.55 0.09
N TYR A 348 11.07 -16.89 0.80
CA TYR A 348 10.28 -15.78 0.27
C TYR A 348 11.06 -14.47 0.20
N GLN A 349 12.01 -14.25 1.10
CA GLN A 349 12.93 -13.10 1.05
C GLN A 349 13.80 -13.13 -0.21
N GLU A 350 14.34 -14.31 -0.59
CA GLU A 350 15.08 -14.48 -1.84
C GLU A 350 14.22 -14.16 -3.07
N HIS A 351 12.96 -14.60 -3.10
CA HIS A 351 12.03 -14.27 -4.16
C HIS A 351 11.70 -12.78 -4.23
N LEU A 352 11.48 -12.13 -3.09
CA LEU A 352 11.24 -10.70 -3.01
C LEU A 352 12.41 -9.90 -3.60
N VAL A 353 13.62 -10.24 -3.22
CA VAL A 353 14.86 -9.61 -3.72
C VAL A 353 15.01 -9.84 -5.22
N LYS A 354 14.82 -11.08 -5.69
CA LYS A 354 14.87 -11.44 -7.12
C LYS A 354 13.91 -10.61 -7.97
N VAL A 355 12.75 -10.28 -7.42
CA VAL A 355 11.76 -9.44 -8.14
C VAL A 355 12.13 -7.97 -8.11
N LEU A 356 12.59 -7.45 -6.97
CA LEU A 356 12.71 -6.00 -6.79
C LEU A 356 14.04 -5.42 -7.30
N LEU A 357 15.17 -6.13 -7.12
CA LEU A 357 16.50 -5.59 -7.49
C LEU A 357 16.61 -5.22 -8.97
N PRO A 358 16.23 -6.09 -9.93
CA PRO A 358 16.38 -5.78 -11.35
C PRO A 358 15.53 -4.61 -11.84
N LEU A 359 14.57 -4.16 -11.03
CA LEU A 359 13.63 -3.10 -11.39
C LEU A 359 14.08 -1.70 -10.93
N GLN A 360 15.28 -1.62 -10.31
CA GLN A 360 15.82 -0.32 -9.92
C GLN A 360 16.21 0.48 -11.16
N GLU A 361 15.73 1.70 -11.27
CA GLU A 361 16.07 2.62 -12.34
C GLU A 361 17.53 3.09 -12.23
N LYS A 362 18.04 3.68 -13.31
CA LYS A 362 19.42 4.19 -13.37
C LYS A 362 19.67 5.27 -12.30
N ASP A 363 18.68 6.08 -11.99
CA ASP A 363 18.73 7.12 -10.97
C ASP A 363 18.56 6.59 -9.53
N GLY A 364 18.37 5.30 -9.35
CA GLY A 364 18.21 4.66 -8.04
C GLY A 364 16.75 4.52 -7.59
N SER A 365 15.79 5.07 -8.31
CA SER A 365 14.36 4.98 -7.97
C SER A 365 13.73 3.64 -8.33
N TRP A 366 12.50 3.43 -7.83
CA TRP A 366 11.55 2.41 -8.28
C TRP A 366 10.19 3.04 -8.47
N TRP A 367 9.47 2.66 -9.52
CA TRP A 367 8.13 3.15 -9.76
C TRP A 367 7.29 2.19 -10.61
N ASP A 368 5.97 2.24 -10.44
CA ASP A 368 5.03 1.29 -11.06
C ASP A 368 3.89 1.93 -11.85
N TYR A 369 3.33 3.04 -11.37
CA TYR A 369 2.21 3.69 -12.03
C TYR A 369 2.44 5.21 -12.07
N PRO A 370 2.36 5.85 -13.25
CA PRO A 370 2.66 7.27 -13.39
C PRO A 370 1.55 8.14 -12.77
N LEU A 371 1.57 8.29 -11.44
CA LEU A 371 0.67 9.15 -10.67
C LEU A 371 1.34 10.49 -10.39
N TYR A 372 1.18 11.47 -11.27
CA TYR A 372 1.90 12.75 -11.19
C TYR A 372 3.41 12.51 -10.97
N ASN A 373 4.04 13.22 -10.05
CA ASN A 373 5.42 12.94 -9.63
C ASN A 373 5.51 12.11 -8.32
N TYR A 374 4.38 11.70 -7.74
CA TYR A 374 4.34 10.98 -6.47
C TYR A 374 4.90 9.56 -6.57
N HIS A 375 4.76 8.92 -7.72
CA HIS A 375 5.06 7.50 -7.92
C HIS A 375 6.53 7.13 -7.70
N TYR A 376 7.45 8.00 -8.01
CA TYR A 376 8.87 7.76 -7.73
C TYR A 376 9.14 7.67 -6.23
N SER A 377 8.55 8.57 -5.45
CA SER A 377 8.77 8.61 -4.00
C SER A 377 8.12 7.43 -3.30
N TYR A 378 6.85 7.10 -3.59
CA TYR A 378 6.20 5.98 -2.90
C TYR A 378 6.76 4.62 -3.36
N GLY A 379 7.05 4.45 -4.64
CA GLY A 379 7.61 3.20 -5.16
C GLY A 379 8.99 2.91 -4.57
N THR A 380 9.86 3.92 -4.51
CA THR A 380 11.17 3.81 -3.87
C THR A 380 11.04 3.51 -2.38
N ALA A 381 10.17 4.21 -1.66
CA ALA A 381 9.96 4.00 -0.22
C ALA A 381 9.46 2.57 0.08
N TYR A 382 8.47 2.06 -0.64
CA TYR A 382 8.00 0.68 -0.49
C TYR A 382 9.11 -0.33 -0.72
N THR A 383 9.90 -0.14 -1.79
CA THR A 383 10.99 -1.05 -2.13
C THR A 383 12.09 -1.03 -1.09
N LEU A 384 12.50 0.14 -0.60
CA LEU A 384 13.50 0.25 0.46
C LEU A 384 13.08 -0.50 1.72
N MET A 385 11.84 -0.31 2.19
CA MET A 385 11.32 -1.02 3.35
C MET A 385 11.23 -2.54 3.12
N ALA A 386 10.85 -2.97 1.92
CA ALA A 386 10.79 -4.39 1.57
C ALA A 386 12.18 -5.03 1.51
N LEU A 387 13.16 -4.40 0.85
CA LEU A 387 14.54 -4.86 0.79
C LEU A 387 15.21 -4.89 2.18
N LYS A 388 14.92 -3.90 3.03
CA LYS A 388 15.44 -3.88 4.40
C LYS A 388 15.01 -5.10 5.22
N ARG A 389 13.78 -5.57 5.01
CA ARG A 389 13.27 -6.80 5.64
C ARG A 389 13.96 -8.04 5.08
N ALA A 390 14.30 -8.03 3.81
CA ALA A 390 15.02 -9.14 3.17
C ALA A 390 16.49 -9.23 3.59
N GLN A 391 17.12 -8.14 4.08
CA GLN A 391 18.49 -8.17 4.62
C GLN A 391 18.64 -9.05 5.88
N LYS A 392 17.55 -9.42 6.55
CA LYS A 392 17.55 -10.31 7.70
C LYS A 392 17.72 -11.80 7.32
N LEU A 393 18.14 -12.10 6.09
CA LEU A 393 18.56 -13.43 5.71
C LEU A 393 19.69 -13.87 6.64
N PRO A 394 19.62 -15.07 7.25
CA PRO A 394 20.73 -15.58 8.01
C PRO A 394 21.95 -15.63 7.09
N VAL A 395 23.05 -15.05 7.54
CA VAL A 395 24.34 -15.23 6.87
C VAL A 395 24.58 -16.73 6.80
N LYS A 396 24.64 -17.29 5.59
CA LYS A 396 25.05 -18.70 5.44
C LYS A 396 26.40 -18.86 6.14
N PRO A 397 26.55 -19.87 7.01
CA PRO A 397 27.82 -20.16 7.64
C PRO A 397 28.89 -20.49 6.61
#